data_d3ababaa54be63a0ac51e8f5d4d1855f
#
_entry.id   d3ababaa54be63a0ac51e8f5d4d1855f
#
_cell.length_a   1.000
_cell.length_b   1.000
_cell.length_c   1.000
_cell.angle_alpha   90.00
_cell.angle_beta   90.00
_cell.angle_gamma   90.00
#
_symmetry.space_group_name_H-M   'P 1'
#
loop_
_entity.id
_entity.type
_entity.pdbx_description
1 polymer ?
#
loop_
_entity_poly.entity_id
_entity_poly.type
_entity_poly.pdbx_seq_one_letter_code
_entity_poly.pdbx_strand_id
1 'polypeptide(L)'
;QQLLDLVDAILATPTETVKQRSGAAVVFRAKRYIHQHLGDQQLDSAAVAAAAHVSVKHLQRLFRAEDSGVMRYVWQVRLQHAHRLLSESNGQAASVQEIAWRCGFATAAHFSRAFRACYAMSPSHVQVPRLR
;
A
#
# COMPACT_ATOMS: atom_id res chain seq x y z
N GLN A 1 1.15 18.76 -19.64
CA GLN A 1 0.40 17.55 -19.26
C GLN A 1 -1.10 17.76 -19.24
N GLN A 2 -1.58 18.90 -18.75
CA GLN A 2 -3.02 19.19 -18.76
C GLN A 2 -3.58 19.28 -20.18
N LEU A 3 -2.79 19.77 -21.10
CA LEU A 3 -3.17 19.83 -22.53
C LEU A 3 -3.26 18.44 -23.14
N LEU A 4 -2.35 17.54 -22.80
CA LEU A 4 -2.38 16.15 -23.26
C LEU A 4 -3.58 15.41 -22.69
N ASP A 5 -3.89 15.62 -21.42
CA ASP A 5 -5.06 15.02 -20.78
C ASP A 5 -6.37 15.48 -21.43
N LEU A 6 -6.42 16.78 -21.80
CA LEU A 6 -7.56 17.33 -22.49
C LEU A 6 -7.72 16.76 -23.90
N VAL A 7 -6.63 16.58 -24.63
CA VAL A 7 -6.65 15.99 -25.97
C VAL A 7 -7.08 14.53 -25.90
N ASP A 8 -6.57 13.78 -24.96
CA ASP A 8 -6.97 12.38 -24.73
C ASP A 8 -8.46 12.30 -24.37
N ALA A 9 -8.97 13.22 -23.55
CA ALA A 9 -10.38 13.26 -23.19
C ALA A 9 -11.28 13.59 -24.39
N ILE A 10 -10.80 14.42 -25.30
CA ILE A 10 -11.55 14.76 -26.51
C ILE A 10 -11.55 13.61 -27.51
N LEU A 11 -10.44 12.87 -27.61
CA LEU A 11 -10.29 11.77 -28.55
C LEU A 11 -10.89 10.46 -28.03
N ALA A 12 -11.02 10.29 -26.70
CA ALA A 12 -11.61 9.12 -26.11
C ALA A 12 -13.13 9.11 -26.31
N THR A 13 -13.71 7.92 -26.47
CA THR A 13 -15.16 7.81 -26.49
C THR A 13 -15.73 8.15 -25.11
N PRO A 14 -16.95 8.74 -25.03
CA PRO A 14 -17.55 9.05 -23.73
C PRO A 14 -17.60 7.83 -22.79
N THR A 15 -17.85 6.64 -23.33
CA THR A 15 -17.91 5.40 -22.55
C THR A 15 -16.55 5.05 -21.94
N GLU A 16 -15.48 5.16 -22.72
CA GLU A 16 -14.13 4.90 -22.24
C GLU A 16 -13.69 5.91 -21.19
N THR A 17 -14.00 7.17 -21.39
CA THR A 17 -13.69 8.25 -20.43
C THR A 17 -14.40 8.00 -19.09
N VAL A 18 -15.67 7.60 -19.13
CA VAL A 18 -16.44 7.29 -17.93
C VAL A 18 -15.85 6.06 -17.22
N LYS A 19 -15.49 5.02 -17.97
CA LYS A 19 -14.84 3.82 -17.41
C LYS A 19 -13.52 4.16 -16.75
N GLN A 20 -12.69 4.97 -17.37
CA GLN A 20 -11.39 5.38 -16.82
C GLN A 20 -11.55 6.18 -15.54
N ARG A 21 -12.48 7.12 -15.51
CA ARG A 21 -12.77 7.91 -14.32
C ARG A 21 -13.30 7.05 -13.19
N SER A 22 -14.21 6.12 -13.52
CA SER A 22 -14.78 5.20 -12.56
C SER A 22 -13.69 4.28 -12.00
N GLY A 23 -12.81 3.76 -12.87
CA GLY A 23 -11.70 2.92 -12.44
C GLY A 23 -10.73 3.66 -11.52
N ALA A 24 -10.37 4.89 -11.86
CA ALA A 24 -9.49 5.72 -11.03
C ALA A 24 -10.12 6.02 -9.67
N ALA A 25 -11.41 6.28 -9.63
CA ALA A 25 -12.13 6.52 -8.39
C ALA A 25 -12.16 5.27 -7.50
N VAL A 26 -12.36 4.10 -8.10
CA VAL A 26 -12.34 2.82 -7.37
C VAL A 26 -10.95 2.60 -6.76
N VAL A 27 -9.89 2.76 -7.53
CA VAL A 27 -8.51 2.58 -7.04
C VAL A 27 -8.22 3.58 -5.92
N PHE A 28 -8.64 4.82 -6.07
CA PHE A 28 -8.45 5.83 -5.03
C PHE A 28 -9.12 5.43 -3.72
N ARG A 29 -10.40 5.00 -3.78
CA ARG A 29 -11.13 4.56 -2.59
C ARG A 29 -10.48 3.32 -1.95
N ALA A 30 -10.03 2.39 -2.79
CA ALA A 30 -9.35 1.18 -2.33
C ALA A 30 -8.05 1.52 -1.59
N LYS A 31 -7.22 2.36 -2.17
CA LYS A 31 -5.95 2.77 -1.56
C LYS A 31 -6.18 3.53 -0.26
N ARG A 32 -7.18 4.41 -0.24
CA ARG A 32 -7.54 5.14 0.96
C ARG A 32 -7.95 4.19 2.09
N TYR A 33 -8.78 3.21 1.78
CA TYR A 33 -9.19 2.19 2.75
C TYR A 33 -7.99 1.42 3.29
N ILE A 34 -7.08 1.02 2.39
CA ILE A 34 -5.86 0.30 2.76
C ILE A 34 -5.02 1.13 3.74
N HIS A 35 -4.79 2.40 3.44
CA HIS A 35 -4.02 3.27 4.31
C HIS A 35 -4.66 3.47 5.68
N GLN A 36 -5.99 3.50 5.73
CA GLN A 36 -6.72 3.65 6.99
C GLN A 36 -6.73 2.37 7.84
N HIS A 37 -6.48 1.22 7.23
CA HIS A 37 -6.59 -0.09 7.90
C HIS A 37 -5.31 -0.90 7.83
N LEU A 38 -4.17 -0.25 7.67
CA LEU A 38 -2.87 -0.92 7.49
C LEU A 38 -2.52 -1.90 8.60
N GLY A 39 -2.83 -1.53 9.84
CA GLY A 39 -2.51 -2.35 11.01
C GLY A 39 -3.44 -3.52 11.23
N ASP A 40 -4.52 -3.61 10.47
CA ASP A 40 -5.47 -4.69 10.60
C ASP A 40 -4.93 -5.95 9.91
N GLN A 41 -4.59 -6.95 10.70
CA GLN A 41 -4.04 -8.21 10.18
C GLN A 41 -5.06 -8.98 9.33
N GLN A 42 -6.35 -8.69 9.49
CA GLN A 42 -7.43 -9.30 8.71
C GLN A 42 -7.67 -8.62 7.37
N LEU A 43 -6.94 -7.54 7.08
CA LEU A 43 -7.09 -6.82 5.82
C LEU A 43 -6.74 -7.74 4.64
N ASP A 44 -7.71 -7.93 3.75
CA ASP A 44 -7.55 -8.75 2.57
C ASP A 44 -8.22 -8.10 1.35
N SER A 45 -8.07 -8.74 0.19
CA SER A 45 -8.63 -8.21 -1.05
C SER A 45 -10.15 -8.10 -0.99
N ALA A 46 -10.83 -9.00 -0.28
CA ALA A 46 -12.28 -8.96 -0.15
C ALA A 46 -12.74 -7.74 0.64
N ALA A 47 -12.07 -7.43 1.74
CA ALA A 47 -12.38 -6.25 2.55
C ALA A 47 -12.18 -4.96 1.75
N VAL A 48 -11.09 -4.88 1.01
CA VAL A 48 -10.77 -3.70 0.19
C VAL A 48 -11.82 -3.53 -0.93
N ALA A 49 -12.17 -4.62 -1.60
CA ALA A 49 -13.18 -4.60 -2.67
C ALA A 49 -14.54 -4.15 -2.13
N ALA A 50 -14.94 -4.66 -0.97
CA ALA A 50 -16.19 -4.27 -0.32
C ALA A 50 -16.21 -2.78 0.00
N ALA A 51 -15.11 -2.25 0.53
CA ALA A 51 -14.99 -0.83 0.84
C ALA A 51 -15.04 0.06 -0.41
N ALA A 52 -14.57 -0.44 -1.53
CA ALA A 52 -14.60 0.27 -2.81
C ALA A 52 -15.87 0.01 -3.61
N HIS A 53 -16.78 -0.82 -3.10
CA HIS A 53 -18.07 -1.15 -3.72
C HIS A 53 -17.94 -1.86 -5.07
N VAL A 54 -16.95 -2.74 -5.18
CA VAL A 54 -16.71 -3.52 -6.41
C VAL A 54 -16.43 -4.97 -6.05
N SER A 55 -16.44 -5.85 -7.05
CA SER A 55 -16.04 -7.23 -6.87
C SER A 55 -14.52 -7.33 -6.71
N VAL A 56 -14.06 -8.40 -6.06
CA VAL A 56 -12.62 -8.68 -5.96
C VAL A 56 -11.98 -8.79 -7.34
N LYS A 57 -12.64 -9.46 -8.26
CA LYS A 57 -12.14 -9.64 -9.63
C LYS A 57 -11.93 -8.30 -10.34
N HIS A 58 -12.90 -7.39 -10.21
CA HIS A 58 -12.81 -6.06 -10.80
C HIS A 58 -11.67 -5.25 -10.17
N LEU A 59 -11.57 -5.30 -8.84
CA LEU A 59 -10.50 -4.61 -8.12
C LEU A 59 -9.12 -5.12 -8.54
N GLN A 60 -8.95 -6.44 -8.62
CA GLN A 60 -7.68 -7.04 -9.05
C GLN A 60 -7.29 -6.59 -10.46
N ARG A 61 -8.27 -6.53 -11.36
CA ARG A 61 -8.03 -6.07 -12.73
C ARG A 61 -7.54 -4.63 -12.76
N LEU A 62 -8.14 -3.75 -11.96
CA LEU A 62 -7.75 -2.35 -11.90
C LEU A 62 -6.35 -2.18 -11.31
N PHE A 63 -6.02 -2.93 -10.27
CA PHE A 63 -4.69 -2.85 -9.66
C PHE A 63 -3.61 -3.43 -10.57
N ARG A 64 -3.90 -4.47 -11.34
CA ARG A 64 -2.95 -5.03 -12.30
C ARG A 64 -2.60 -4.04 -13.41
N ALA A 65 -3.54 -3.18 -13.79
CA ALA A 65 -3.27 -2.12 -14.76
C ALA A 65 -2.24 -1.11 -14.24
N GLU A 66 -2.06 -1.01 -12.92
CA GLU A 66 -1.04 -0.17 -12.29
C GLU A 66 0.21 -0.96 -11.88
N ASP A 67 0.37 -2.18 -12.37
CA ASP A 67 1.57 -3.01 -12.21
C ASP A 67 1.61 -3.88 -10.96
N SER A 68 0.62 -3.87 -10.07
CA SER A 68 0.67 -4.73 -8.89
C SER A 68 -0.71 -5.23 -8.51
N GLY A 69 -0.76 -6.39 -7.85
CA GLY A 69 -2.00 -6.87 -7.25
C GLY A 69 -2.34 -6.11 -5.97
N VAL A 70 -3.58 -6.26 -5.51
CA VAL A 70 -4.08 -5.56 -4.32
C VAL A 70 -3.21 -5.87 -3.10
N MET A 71 -2.97 -7.13 -2.81
CA MET A 71 -2.19 -7.51 -1.62
C MET A 71 -0.72 -7.12 -1.73
N ARG A 72 -0.17 -7.13 -2.93
CA ARG A 72 1.20 -6.64 -3.12
C ARG A 72 1.29 -5.16 -2.75
N TYR A 73 0.31 -4.37 -3.14
CA TYR A 73 0.23 -2.96 -2.75
C TYR A 73 0.12 -2.83 -1.23
N VAL A 74 -0.73 -3.63 -0.58
CA VAL A 74 -0.89 -3.62 0.88
C VAL A 74 0.44 -3.86 1.58
N TRP A 75 1.17 -4.92 1.17
CA TRP A 75 2.46 -5.24 1.79
C TRP A 75 3.51 -4.16 1.54
N GLN A 76 3.53 -3.56 0.36
CA GLN A 76 4.44 -2.45 0.07
C GLN A 76 4.18 -1.26 1.00
N VAL A 77 2.92 -0.88 1.17
CA VAL A 77 2.57 0.26 2.02
C VAL A 77 2.87 -0.03 3.49
N ARG A 78 2.61 -1.26 3.93
CA ARG A 78 2.96 -1.70 5.28
C ARG A 78 4.48 -1.59 5.54
N LEU A 79 5.29 -2.03 4.58
CA LEU A 79 6.76 -1.95 4.71
C LEU A 79 7.25 -0.50 4.68
N GLN A 80 6.67 0.33 3.84
CA GLN A 80 7.01 1.76 3.80
C GLN A 80 6.68 2.45 5.13
N HIS A 81 5.51 2.14 5.69
CA HIS A 81 5.10 2.69 6.97
C HIS A 81 6.04 2.22 8.09
N ALA A 82 6.39 0.94 8.09
CA ALA A 82 7.33 0.39 9.07
C ALA A 82 8.71 1.03 8.96
N HIS A 83 9.22 1.22 7.74
CA HIS A 83 10.49 1.89 7.50
C HIS A 83 10.48 3.30 8.09
N ARG A 84 9.40 4.03 7.86
CA ARG A 84 9.26 5.38 8.41
C ARG A 84 9.27 5.38 9.93
N LEU A 85 8.50 4.49 10.56
CA LEU A 85 8.46 4.39 12.02
C LEU A 85 9.82 4.02 12.60
N LEU A 86 10.53 3.10 11.98
CA LEU A 86 11.87 2.71 12.42
C LEU A 86 12.86 3.85 12.30
N SER A 87 12.80 4.61 11.21
CA SER A 87 13.69 5.73 10.96
C SER A 87 13.44 6.89 11.92
N GLU A 88 12.19 7.15 12.27
CA GLU A 88 11.79 8.24 13.15
C GLU A 88 12.02 7.94 14.62
N SER A 89 12.04 6.66 15.00
CA SER A 89 12.09 6.27 16.41
C SER A 89 13.46 6.50 17.06
N ASN A 90 14.54 6.66 16.29
CA ASN A 90 15.90 6.87 16.78
C ASN A 90 16.29 5.89 17.90
N GLY A 91 15.80 4.65 17.82
CA GLY A 91 16.05 3.64 18.85
C GLY A 91 15.21 3.79 20.10
N GLN A 92 14.26 4.72 20.11
CA GLN A 92 13.42 4.96 21.28
C GLN A 92 12.01 4.43 21.09
N ALA A 93 11.37 4.12 22.20
CA ALA A 93 9.95 3.89 22.40
C ALA A 93 9.39 2.57 21.86
N ALA A 94 9.57 2.21 20.60
CA ALA A 94 8.94 1.01 20.06
C ALA A 94 9.99 0.00 19.62
N SER A 95 9.82 -1.26 20.05
CA SER A 95 10.66 -2.35 19.58
C SER A 95 10.34 -2.69 18.12
N VAL A 96 11.26 -3.37 17.45
CA VAL A 96 11.02 -3.89 16.10
C VAL A 96 9.76 -4.74 16.07
N GLN A 97 9.56 -5.57 17.09
CA GLN A 97 8.37 -6.44 17.19
C GLN A 97 7.08 -5.63 17.29
N GLU A 98 7.09 -4.57 18.07
CA GLU A 98 5.92 -3.70 18.22
C GLU A 98 5.60 -2.97 16.92
N ILE A 99 6.61 -2.47 16.23
CA ILE A 99 6.43 -1.82 14.93
C ILE A 99 5.87 -2.81 13.90
N ALA A 100 6.39 -4.03 13.87
CA ALA A 100 5.89 -5.09 12.99
C ALA A 100 4.40 -5.31 13.23
N TRP A 101 4.01 -5.44 14.48
CA TRP A 101 2.62 -5.67 14.84
C TRP A 101 1.72 -4.49 14.46
N ARG A 102 2.14 -3.26 14.73
CA ARG A 102 1.40 -2.05 14.34
C ARG A 102 1.20 -1.95 12.84
N CYS A 103 2.14 -2.46 12.06
CA CYS A 103 2.07 -2.42 10.60
C CYS A 103 1.36 -3.62 9.99
N GLY A 104 0.69 -4.45 10.80
CA GLY A 104 -0.14 -5.53 10.30
C GLY A 104 0.58 -6.85 10.07
N PHE A 105 1.81 -6.99 10.57
CA PHE A 105 2.55 -8.25 10.49
C PHE A 105 2.22 -9.11 11.71
N ALA A 106 1.84 -10.36 11.46
CA ALA A 106 1.47 -11.29 12.54
C ALA A 106 2.68 -11.76 13.34
N THR A 107 3.86 -11.84 12.72
CA THR A 107 5.08 -12.31 13.39
C THR A 107 6.26 -11.41 13.03
N ALA A 108 7.20 -11.28 13.96
CA ALA A 108 8.44 -10.56 13.74
C ALA A 108 9.30 -11.22 12.66
N ALA A 109 9.26 -12.55 12.57
CA ALA A 109 10.01 -13.29 11.57
C ALA A 109 9.53 -12.98 10.15
N HIS A 110 8.22 -12.95 9.92
CA HIS A 110 7.64 -12.58 8.64
C HIS A 110 8.03 -11.14 8.28
N PHE A 111 7.90 -10.24 9.23
CA PHE A 111 8.27 -8.84 9.05
C PHE A 111 9.74 -8.69 8.65
N SER A 112 10.65 -9.32 9.38
CA SER A 112 12.09 -9.21 9.12
C SER A 112 12.45 -9.73 7.73
N ARG A 113 11.86 -10.85 7.31
CA ARG A 113 12.11 -11.39 5.97
C ARG A 113 11.60 -10.46 4.88
N ALA A 114 10.37 -9.97 5.02
CA ALA A 114 9.77 -9.07 4.03
C ALA A 114 10.53 -7.74 3.97
N PHE A 115 10.91 -7.21 5.12
CA PHE A 115 11.65 -5.96 5.21
C PHE A 115 13.01 -6.07 4.54
N ARG A 116 13.75 -7.16 4.84
CA ARG A 116 15.07 -7.40 4.24
C ARG A 116 14.98 -7.58 2.73
N ALA A 117 13.94 -8.26 2.25
CA ALA A 117 13.72 -8.43 0.82
C ALA A 117 13.48 -7.09 0.12
N CYS A 118 12.83 -6.15 0.79
CA CYS A 118 12.50 -4.84 0.23
C CYS A 118 13.65 -3.84 0.33
N TYR A 119 14.33 -3.78 1.47
CA TYR A 119 15.31 -2.73 1.76
C TYR A 119 16.74 -3.22 1.86
N ALA A 120 17.01 -4.51 1.70
CA ALA A 120 18.33 -5.12 1.76
C ALA A 120 19.05 -4.93 3.10
N MET A 121 18.29 -4.63 4.14
CA MET A 121 18.81 -4.50 5.51
C MET A 121 17.76 -4.92 6.51
N SER A 122 18.18 -5.30 7.72
CA SER A 122 17.25 -5.71 8.78
C SER A 122 16.54 -4.49 9.39
N PRO A 123 15.33 -4.69 9.95
CA PRO A 123 14.64 -3.60 10.64
C PRO A 123 15.45 -2.99 11.79
N SER A 124 16.12 -3.82 12.57
CA SER A 124 16.94 -3.34 13.69
C SER A 124 18.11 -2.48 13.21
N HIS A 125 18.60 -2.72 12.01
CA HIS A 125 19.67 -1.92 11.43
C HIS A 125 19.21 -0.48 11.13
N VAL A 126 17.98 -0.33 10.67
CA VAL A 126 17.40 0.99 10.41
C VAL A 126 17.16 1.75 11.73
N GLN A 127 16.82 1.01 12.77
CA GLN A 127 16.48 1.61 14.09
C GLN A 127 17.70 2.03 14.90
N VAL A 128 18.91 1.67 14.50
CA VAL A 128 20.12 2.03 15.24
C VAL A 128 20.23 3.55 15.35
N PRO A 129 20.46 4.11 16.57
CA PRO A 129 20.61 5.55 16.73
C PRO A 129 21.81 6.06 15.92
N ARG A 130 21.61 7.18 15.22
CA ARG A 130 22.71 7.79 14.50
C ARG A 130 23.70 8.35 15.52
N LEU A 131 24.94 7.94 15.39
CA LEU A 131 26.02 8.56 16.15
C LEU A 131 26.13 10.02 15.72
N ARG A 132 26.14 10.90 16.70
CA ARG A 132 26.25 12.35 16.47
C ARG A 132 27.65 12.74 15.99
#